data_3a134fac30182db1a8fd2186df023ae0
#
_entry.id   3a134fac30182db1a8fd2186df023ae0
#
_cell.length_a   1.000
_cell.length_b   1.000
_cell.length_c   1.000
_cell.angle_alpha   90.00
_cell.angle_beta   90.00
_cell.angle_gamma   90.00
#
_symmetry.space_group_name_H-M   'P 1'
#
loop_
_entity.id
_entity.type
_entity.pdbx_description
1 polymer ?
#
loop_
_entity_poly.entity_id
_entity_poly.type
_entity_poly.pdbx_seq_one_letter_code
_entity_poly.pdbx_strand_id
1 'polypeptide(L)'
;MSLQLIFILILCGVMTNIMSAIFGIGGGVLMVPILYTLFPQFPLQMIAATSLTIVMGSSFINLIYFYKQKVSINYKAMFIWSVGMIIGVQLGFESSFYVPDIAIISVFVITLSLLAIRTIFSKETAIIQQSTEDETIKGIGRSTIGGFIAGMTGIGGGSIMAPLIGQLKSVTAHQIAPYTNAMMFIGGLGSLYGYLSKNSTYHFGWQIGYVNFSIVIIVVLSAFVTGFFSMKIRGKLSPHLVKKLLGIILLVISAYMLLIHAIK
;
A
#
# COMPACT_ATOMS: atom_id res chain seq x y z
N MET A 1 9.15 -22.81 -8.68
CA MET A 1 8.70 -22.51 -7.31
C MET A 1 8.33 -23.82 -6.63
N SER A 2 8.76 -24.05 -5.37
CA SER A 2 8.34 -25.24 -4.59
C SER A 2 6.87 -25.13 -4.20
N LEU A 3 6.20 -26.27 -3.99
CA LEU A 3 4.80 -26.32 -3.55
C LEU A 3 4.60 -25.60 -2.21
N GLN A 4 5.58 -25.75 -1.31
CA GLN A 4 5.59 -25.06 -0.01
C GLN A 4 5.59 -23.54 -0.16
N LEU A 5 6.39 -22.98 -1.06
CA LEU A 5 6.45 -21.55 -1.30
C LEU A 5 5.14 -21.02 -1.87
N ILE A 6 4.50 -21.75 -2.80
CA ILE A 6 3.18 -21.40 -3.32
C ILE A 6 2.15 -21.36 -2.20
N PHE A 7 2.14 -22.34 -1.33
CA PHE A 7 1.22 -22.39 -0.18
C PHE A 7 1.42 -21.20 0.77
N ILE A 8 2.68 -20.87 1.09
CA ILE A 8 3.00 -19.70 1.92
C ILE A 8 2.51 -18.40 1.26
N LEU A 9 2.74 -18.23 -0.04
CA LEU A 9 2.28 -17.03 -0.78
C LEU A 9 0.75 -16.92 -0.81
N ILE A 10 0.04 -18.03 -0.92
CA ILE A 10 -1.44 -18.07 -0.81
C ILE A 10 -1.87 -17.58 0.57
N LEU A 11 -1.28 -18.11 1.65
CA LEU A 11 -1.58 -17.67 3.01
C LEU A 11 -1.27 -16.17 3.20
N CYS A 12 -0.14 -15.70 2.69
CA CYS A 12 0.21 -14.28 2.73
C CYS A 12 -0.81 -13.41 1.98
N GLY A 13 -1.30 -13.85 0.82
CA GLY A 13 -2.34 -13.14 0.08
C GLY A 13 -3.67 -13.09 0.83
N VAL A 14 -4.05 -14.19 1.48
CA VAL A 14 -5.24 -14.23 2.37
C VAL A 14 -5.08 -13.23 3.52
N MET A 15 -3.96 -13.29 4.23
CA MET A 15 -3.70 -12.40 5.38
C MET A 15 -3.65 -10.93 4.98
N THR A 16 -2.92 -10.60 3.90
CA THR A 16 -2.82 -9.23 3.41
C THR A 16 -4.16 -8.67 2.98
N ASN A 17 -5.02 -9.50 2.37
CA ASN A 17 -6.36 -9.07 1.98
C ASN A 17 -7.30 -8.87 3.17
N ILE A 18 -7.27 -9.76 4.16
CA ILE A 18 -8.04 -9.59 5.41
C ILE A 18 -7.61 -8.30 6.10
N MET A 19 -6.31 -8.05 6.20
CA MET A 19 -5.77 -6.83 6.79
C MET A 19 -6.17 -5.58 5.97
N SER A 20 -6.11 -5.67 4.65
CA SER A 20 -6.54 -4.59 3.75
C SER A 20 -8.03 -4.28 3.92
N ALA A 21 -8.88 -5.30 4.05
CA ALA A 21 -10.32 -5.13 4.22
C ALA A 21 -10.68 -4.52 5.59
N ILE A 22 -10.03 -4.99 6.67
CA ILE A 22 -10.32 -4.51 8.03
C ILE A 22 -9.80 -3.09 8.24
N PHE A 23 -8.55 -2.83 7.87
CA PHE A 23 -7.86 -1.57 8.18
C PHE A 23 -7.90 -0.56 7.04
N GLY A 24 -8.23 -0.96 5.81
CA GLY A 24 -8.30 -0.08 4.65
C GLY A 24 -6.94 0.44 4.14
N ILE A 25 -5.83 -0.17 4.58
CA ILE A 25 -4.46 0.30 4.30
C ILE A 25 -3.83 -0.30 3.04
N GLY A 26 -4.55 -1.16 2.30
CA GLY A 26 -3.94 -1.92 1.19
C GLY A 26 -2.86 -2.90 1.69
N GLY A 27 -2.82 -4.13 1.23
CA GLY A 27 -1.97 -5.18 1.78
C GLY A 27 -0.44 -4.99 1.68
N GLY A 28 0.05 -3.88 1.07
CA GLY A 28 1.47 -3.65 0.79
C GLY A 28 2.38 -3.57 2.01
N VAL A 29 1.86 -3.06 3.14
CA VAL A 29 2.64 -2.95 4.38
C VAL A 29 3.17 -4.31 4.85
N LEU A 30 2.37 -5.37 4.69
CA LEU A 30 2.77 -6.75 5.04
C LEU A 30 3.61 -7.39 3.94
N MET A 31 3.36 -7.05 2.67
CA MET A 31 4.04 -7.72 1.55
C MET A 31 5.54 -7.44 1.52
N VAL A 32 5.98 -6.22 1.85
CA VAL A 32 7.41 -5.88 1.85
C VAL A 32 8.21 -6.75 2.83
N PRO A 33 7.90 -6.83 4.14
CA PRO A 33 8.63 -7.70 5.05
C PRO A 33 8.51 -9.18 4.70
N ILE A 34 7.35 -9.62 4.20
CA ILE A 34 7.16 -11.02 3.77
C ILE A 34 8.09 -11.34 2.59
N LEU A 35 8.09 -10.50 1.54
CA LEU A 35 8.96 -10.72 0.39
C LEU A 35 10.45 -10.62 0.75
N TYR A 36 10.81 -9.68 1.63
CA TYR A 36 12.17 -9.51 2.11
C TYR A 36 12.69 -10.74 2.88
N THR A 37 11.79 -11.44 3.57
CA THR A 37 12.10 -12.66 4.31
C THR A 37 12.14 -13.90 3.42
N LEU A 38 11.13 -14.05 2.55
CA LEU A 38 11.00 -15.24 1.69
C LEU A 38 12.00 -15.24 0.52
N PHE A 39 12.41 -14.06 0.08
CA PHE A 39 13.33 -13.87 -1.05
C PHE A 39 14.49 -12.95 -0.67
N PRO A 40 15.38 -13.41 0.25
CA PRO A 40 16.49 -12.59 0.75
C PRO A 40 17.48 -12.16 -0.33
N GLN A 41 17.46 -12.79 -1.48
CA GLN A 41 18.28 -12.49 -2.64
C GLN A 41 17.67 -11.41 -3.56
N PHE A 42 16.40 -11.01 -3.35
CA PHE A 42 15.80 -9.95 -4.15
C PHE A 42 16.35 -8.58 -3.72
N PRO A 43 16.73 -7.72 -4.67
CA PRO A 43 17.00 -6.33 -4.36
C PRO A 43 15.74 -5.65 -3.83
N LEU A 44 15.90 -4.66 -2.95
CA LEU A 44 14.75 -3.95 -2.34
C LEU A 44 13.83 -3.32 -3.38
N GLN A 45 14.38 -2.86 -4.51
CA GLN A 45 13.63 -2.31 -5.64
C GLN A 45 12.67 -3.35 -6.25
N MET A 46 13.09 -4.62 -6.33
CA MET A 46 12.25 -5.71 -6.83
C MET A 46 11.13 -6.04 -5.83
N ILE A 47 11.46 -6.04 -4.55
CA ILE A 47 10.48 -6.22 -3.47
C ILE A 47 9.45 -5.11 -3.52
N ALA A 48 9.89 -3.84 -3.64
CA ALA A 48 9.02 -2.68 -3.72
C ALA A 48 8.10 -2.73 -4.96
N ALA A 49 8.65 -2.95 -6.15
CA ALA A 49 7.88 -3.02 -7.39
C ALA A 49 6.87 -4.17 -7.39
N THR A 50 7.27 -5.36 -6.92
CA THR A 50 6.38 -6.52 -6.80
C THR A 50 5.27 -6.28 -5.79
N SER A 51 5.60 -5.72 -4.61
CA SER A 51 4.63 -5.34 -3.58
C SER A 51 3.61 -4.32 -4.09
N LEU A 52 4.05 -3.24 -4.75
CA LEU A 52 3.17 -2.21 -5.30
C LEU A 52 2.26 -2.75 -6.42
N THR A 53 2.75 -3.69 -7.22
CA THR A 53 1.94 -4.38 -8.23
C THR A 53 0.86 -5.27 -7.58
N ILE A 54 1.17 -5.96 -6.48
CA ILE A 54 0.19 -6.71 -5.68
C ILE A 54 -0.86 -5.77 -5.10
N VAL A 55 -0.44 -4.62 -4.56
CA VAL A 55 -1.35 -3.60 -4.03
C VAL A 55 -2.26 -3.04 -5.11
N MET A 56 -1.74 -2.79 -6.31
CA MET A 56 -2.54 -2.38 -7.46
C MET A 56 -3.64 -3.40 -7.77
N GLY A 57 -3.31 -4.70 -7.85
CA GLY A 57 -4.27 -5.77 -8.09
C GLY A 57 -5.34 -5.88 -7.00
N SER A 58 -4.94 -5.83 -5.73
CA SER A 58 -5.88 -5.87 -4.60
C SER A 58 -6.74 -4.62 -4.50
N SER A 59 -6.21 -3.45 -4.86
CA SER A 59 -6.98 -2.21 -4.91
C SER A 59 -8.06 -2.23 -5.99
N PHE A 60 -7.79 -2.86 -7.15
CA PHE A 60 -8.79 -3.08 -8.17
C PHE A 60 -9.97 -3.90 -7.65
N ILE A 61 -9.70 -4.98 -6.93
CA ILE A 61 -10.74 -5.81 -6.29
C ILE A 61 -11.58 -4.98 -5.31
N ASN A 62 -10.92 -4.17 -4.48
CA ASN A 62 -11.59 -3.31 -3.51
C ASN A 62 -12.46 -2.25 -4.20
N LEU A 63 -12.02 -1.69 -5.34
CA LEU A 63 -12.80 -0.71 -6.11
C LEU A 63 -14.13 -1.27 -6.62
N ILE A 64 -14.15 -2.52 -7.09
CA ILE A 64 -15.39 -3.19 -7.50
C ILE A 64 -16.38 -3.24 -6.32
N TYR A 65 -15.87 -3.42 -5.12
CA TYR A 65 -16.67 -3.46 -3.91
C TYR A 65 -17.23 -2.08 -3.52
N PHE A 66 -16.37 -1.03 -3.55
CA PHE A 66 -16.79 0.34 -3.24
C PHE A 66 -17.80 0.88 -4.27
N TYR A 67 -17.66 0.50 -5.54
CA TYR A 67 -18.62 0.82 -6.56
C TYR A 67 -20.02 0.27 -6.23
N LYS A 68 -20.10 -0.97 -5.75
CA LYS A 68 -21.38 -1.57 -5.31
C LYS A 68 -21.98 -0.87 -4.09
N GLN A 69 -21.15 -0.26 -3.23
CA GLN A 69 -21.61 0.50 -2.05
C GLN A 69 -22.09 1.91 -2.40
N LYS A 70 -22.02 2.33 -3.67
CA LYS A 70 -22.47 3.65 -4.17
C LYS A 70 -21.88 4.83 -3.38
N VAL A 71 -20.62 4.72 -2.93
CA VAL A 71 -19.93 5.83 -2.26
C VAL A 71 -19.67 6.94 -3.26
N SER A 72 -20.20 8.13 -3.01
CA SER A 72 -19.97 9.28 -3.87
C SER A 72 -18.54 9.80 -3.69
N ILE A 73 -17.79 9.91 -4.76
CA ILE A 73 -16.44 10.48 -4.81
C ILE A 73 -16.37 11.54 -5.91
N ASN A 74 -15.53 12.55 -5.71
CA ASN A 74 -15.22 13.51 -6.76
C ASN A 74 -14.19 12.90 -7.71
N TYR A 75 -14.64 12.40 -8.85
CA TYR A 75 -13.78 11.74 -9.84
C TYR A 75 -12.68 12.67 -10.39
N LYS A 76 -12.96 13.97 -10.55
CA LYS A 76 -11.97 14.95 -11.01
C LYS A 76 -10.81 15.06 -10.00
N ALA A 77 -11.13 15.26 -8.74
CA ALA A 77 -10.12 15.34 -7.68
C ALA A 77 -9.32 14.03 -7.57
N MET A 78 -10.02 12.89 -7.58
CA MET A 78 -9.40 11.56 -7.56
C MET A 78 -8.38 11.37 -8.70
N PHE A 79 -8.75 11.73 -9.92
CA PHE A 79 -7.87 11.56 -11.08
C PHE A 79 -6.64 12.48 -10.98
N ILE A 80 -6.83 13.74 -10.61
CA ILE A 80 -5.74 14.72 -10.44
C ILE A 80 -4.77 14.28 -9.34
N TRP A 81 -5.28 13.80 -8.19
CA TRP A 81 -4.44 13.28 -7.11
C TRP A 81 -3.71 12.00 -7.50
N SER A 82 -4.33 11.16 -8.34
CA SER A 82 -3.66 9.97 -8.90
C SER A 82 -2.47 10.33 -9.78
N VAL A 83 -2.53 11.42 -10.55
CA VAL A 83 -1.37 11.93 -11.31
C VAL A 83 -0.24 12.32 -10.38
N GLY A 84 -0.53 13.05 -9.29
CA GLY A 84 0.47 13.34 -8.25
C GLY A 84 1.09 12.08 -7.67
N MET A 85 0.28 11.05 -7.41
CA MET A 85 0.77 9.77 -6.93
C MET A 85 1.69 9.07 -7.94
N ILE A 86 1.34 9.06 -9.24
CA ILE A 86 2.19 8.47 -10.31
C ILE A 86 3.56 9.13 -10.30
N ILE A 87 3.60 10.48 -10.32
CA ILE A 87 4.85 11.24 -10.29
C ILE A 87 5.65 10.88 -9.04
N GLY A 88 5.01 10.88 -7.87
CA GLY A 88 5.67 10.53 -6.62
C GLY A 88 6.25 9.13 -6.63
N VAL A 89 5.47 8.13 -7.04
CA VAL A 89 5.90 6.72 -7.07
C VAL A 89 7.08 6.52 -8.04
N GLN A 90 7.04 7.13 -9.22
CA GLN A 90 8.14 7.06 -10.19
C GLN A 90 9.42 7.68 -9.62
N LEU A 91 9.34 8.88 -9.06
CA LEU A 91 10.48 9.54 -8.44
C LEU A 91 11.04 8.74 -7.24
N GLY A 92 10.16 8.19 -6.40
CA GLY A 92 10.56 7.37 -5.26
C GLY A 92 11.25 6.07 -5.69
N PHE A 93 10.71 5.40 -6.69
CA PHE A 93 11.29 4.19 -7.24
C PHE A 93 12.65 4.47 -7.90
N GLU A 94 12.76 5.52 -8.72
CA GLU A 94 14.04 5.95 -9.28
C GLU A 94 15.06 6.28 -8.20
N SER A 95 14.68 7.04 -7.19
CA SER A 95 15.55 7.43 -6.08
C SER A 95 16.11 6.22 -5.33
N SER A 96 15.37 5.11 -5.28
CA SER A 96 15.80 3.90 -4.58
C SER A 96 17.06 3.25 -5.17
N PHE A 97 17.43 3.57 -6.41
CA PHE A 97 18.65 3.06 -7.03
C PHE A 97 19.92 3.87 -6.67
N TYR A 98 19.75 5.06 -6.14
CA TYR A 98 20.85 5.98 -5.81
C TYR A 98 21.15 6.04 -4.32
N VAL A 99 20.38 5.36 -3.49
CA VAL A 99 20.54 5.34 -2.03
C VAL A 99 20.85 3.93 -1.55
N PRO A 100 21.62 3.77 -0.47
CA PRO A 100 21.90 2.45 0.10
C PRO A 100 20.65 1.83 0.71
N ASP A 101 20.59 0.50 0.76
CA ASP A 101 19.46 -0.27 1.29
C ASP A 101 19.06 0.15 2.70
N ILE A 102 20.03 0.50 3.55
CA ILE A 102 19.78 1.00 4.92
C ILE A 102 18.92 2.27 4.92
N ALA A 103 19.10 3.16 3.94
CA ALA A 103 18.30 4.38 3.84
C ALA A 103 16.84 4.04 3.46
N ILE A 104 16.61 3.11 2.54
CA ILE A 104 15.28 2.64 2.15
C ILE A 104 14.57 2.01 3.35
N ILE A 105 15.26 1.14 4.08
CA ILE A 105 14.72 0.48 5.28
C ILE A 105 14.47 1.50 6.38
N SER A 106 15.34 2.49 6.57
CA SER A 106 15.12 3.56 7.53
C SER A 106 13.88 4.38 7.22
N VAL A 107 13.67 4.77 5.96
CA VAL A 107 12.46 5.46 5.52
C VAL A 107 11.22 4.59 5.75
N PHE A 108 11.29 3.29 5.45
CA PHE A 108 10.23 2.32 5.73
C PHE A 108 9.86 2.31 7.22
N VAL A 109 10.84 2.09 8.09
CA VAL A 109 10.67 1.98 9.54
C VAL A 109 10.13 3.28 10.14
N ILE A 110 10.74 4.43 9.80
CA ILE A 110 10.32 5.74 10.29
C ILE A 110 8.87 6.01 9.89
N THR A 111 8.54 5.75 8.61
CA THR A 111 7.18 5.97 8.10
C THR A 111 6.16 5.11 8.85
N LEU A 112 6.43 3.81 9.03
CA LEU A 112 5.51 2.93 9.74
C LEU A 112 5.40 3.30 11.22
N SER A 113 6.49 3.66 11.88
CA SER A 113 6.48 4.08 13.27
C SER A 113 5.66 5.37 13.47
N LEU A 114 5.84 6.36 12.60
CA LEU A 114 5.04 7.59 12.63
C LEU A 114 3.56 7.32 12.38
N LEU A 115 3.24 6.46 11.41
CA LEU A 115 1.86 6.05 11.13
C LEU A 115 1.24 5.29 12.30
N ALA A 116 2.00 4.42 12.96
CA ALA A 116 1.56 3.67 14.14
C ALA A 116 1.25 4.60 15.31
N ILE A 117 2.19 5.49 15.66
CA ILE A 117 2.02 6.48 16.73
C ILE A 117 0.78 7.33 16.43
N ARG A 118 0.69 7.88 15.23
CA ARG A 118 -0.47 8.67 14.83
C ARG A 118 -1.77 7.88 14.93
N THR A 119 -1.81 6.63 14.50
CA THR A 119 -3.01 5.80 14.52
C THR A 119 -3.46 5.50 15.95
N ILE A 120 -2.52 5.23 16.87
CA ILE A 120 -2.81 4.93 18.27
C ILE A 120 -3.31 6.19 19.01
N PHE A 121 -2.65 7.33 18.79
CA PHE A 121 -2.93 8.57 19.53
C PHE A 121 -3.94 9.49 18.84
N SER A 122 -4.40 9.18 17.62
CA SER A 122 -5.41 10.00 16.94
C SER A 122 -6.74 9.90 17.69
N LYS A 123 -7.16 11.01 18.29
CA LYS A 123 -8.52 11.18 18.79
C LYS A 123 -9.50 11.04 17.61
N GLU A 124 -10.70 10.52 17.87
CA GLU A 124 -11.76 10.55 16.85
C GLU A 124 -11.98 12.01 16.48
N THR A 125 -11.59 12.34 15.27
CA THR A 125 -11.84 13.69 14.75
C THR A 125 -13.34 13.75 14.55
N ALA A 126 -13.99 14.60 15.34
CA ALA A 126 -15.39 14.96 15.15
C ALA A 126 -15.61 15.24 13.66
N ILE A 127 -16.79 14.92 13.16
CA ILE A 127 -17.24 15.13 11.78
C ILE A 127 -16.75 16.52 11.33
N ILE A 128 -15.64 16.55 10.59
CA ILE A 128 -15.16 17.80 10.01
C ILE A 128 -16.22 18.17 8.99
N GLN A 129 -16.87 19.30 9.20
CA GLN A 129 -17.80 19.85 8.22
C GLN A 129 -17.07 19.90 6.87
N GLN A 130 -17.66 19.23 5.90
CA GLN A 130 -17.14 19.17 4.54
C GLN A 130 -17.03 20.61 4.02
N SER A 131 -15.80 21.09 3.81
CA SER A 131 -15.60 22.38 3.22
C SER A 131 -15.78 22.26 1.70
N THR A 132 -16.37 23.27 1.09
CA THR A 132 -16.50 23.39 -0.36
C THR A 132 -15.22 23.95 -1.01
N GLU A 133 -14.18 24.22 -0.22
CA GLU A 133 -12.90 24.71 -0.73
C GLU A 133 -12.25 23.71 -1.69
N ASP A 134 -11.73 24.22 -2.79
CA ASP A 134 -10.96 23.41 -3.73
C ASP A 134 -9.57 23.11 -3.16
N GLU A 135 -9.43 21.92 -2.60
CA GLU A 135 -8.16 21.43 -2.04
C GLU A 135 -7.33 20.63 -3.05
N THR A 136 -7.57 20.82 -4.35
CA THR A 136 -6.91 20.07 -5.43
C THR A 136 -5.38 20.15 -5.32
N ILE A 137 -4.83 21.33 -5.11
CA ILE A 137 -3.38 21.55 -5.01
C ILE A 137 -2.79 20.84 -3.77
N LYS A 138 -3.46 20.98 -2.62
CA LYS A 138 -3.05 20.29 -1.39
C LYS A 138 -3.08 18.77 -1.56
N GLY A 139 -4.10 18.26 -2.26
CA GLY A 139 -4.24 16.84 -2.56
C GLY A 139 -3.12 16.34 -3.47
N ILE A 140 -2.74 17.08 -4.53
CA ILE A 140 -1.61 16.72 -5.40
C ILE A 140 -0.31 16.64 -4.58
N GLY A 141 0.02 17.66 -3.80
CA GLY A 141 1.25 17.69 -3.01
C GLY A 141 1.32 16.50 -2.03
N ARG A 142 0.23 16.20 -1.31
CA ARG A 142 0.15 15.06 -0.40
C ARG A 142 0.27 13.73 -1.13
N SER A 143 -0.37 13.60 -2.29
CA SER A 143 -0.29 12.40 -3.11
C SER A 143 1.09 12.16 -3.66
N THR A 144 1.80 13.21 -4.08
CA THR A 144 3.18 13.12 -4.56
C THR A 144 4.12 12.68 -3.45
N ILE A 145 4.02 13.27 -2.24
CA ILE A 145 4.83 12.87 -1.08
C ILE A 145 4.54 11.41 -0.68
N GLY A 146 3.26 11.06 -0.56
CA GLY A 146 2.87 9.69 -0.22
C GLY A 146 3.28 8.68 -1.29
N GLY A 147 3.17 9.06 -2.56
CA GLY A 147 3.65 8.28 -3.70
C GLY A 147 5.16 8.08 -3.68
N PHE A 148 5.94 9.13 -3.39
CA PHE A 148 7.39 9.05 -3.28
C PHE A 148 7.83 8.03 -2.23
N ILE A 149 7.28 8.12 -1.02
CA ILE A 149 7.56 7.17 0.05
C ILE A 149 7.13 5.75 -0.36
N ALA A 150 5.95 5.60 -0.96
CA ALA A 150 5.46 4.30 -1.42
C ALA A 150 6.34 3.71 -2.51
N GLY A 151 6.76 4.49 -3.50
CA GLY A 151 7.64 4.07 -4.60
C GLY A 151 9.02 3.62 -4.12
N MET A 152 9.59 4.36 -3.18
CA MET A 152 10.89 4.07 -2.60
C MET A 152 10.89 2.81 -1.73
N THR A 153 9.84 2.60 -0.94
CA THR A 153 9.80 1.57 0.11
C THR A 153 8.95 0.35 -0.23
N GLY A 154 8.05 0.46 -1.20
CA GLY A 154 7.10 -0.60 -1.52
C GLY A 154 5.95 -0.79 -0.53
N ILE A 155 5.80 0.10 0.48
CA ILE A 155 4.78 -0.04 1.56
C ILE A 155 3.35 -0.17 0.99
N GLY A 156 3.12 0.31 -0.22
CA GLY A 156 1.78 0.40 -0.78
C GLY A 156 1.09 1.68 -0.31
N GLY A 157 0.59 2.45 -1.29
CA GLY A 157 0.07 3.80 -1.05
C GLY A 157 -1.06 3.90 -0.02
N GLY A 158 -1.80 2.82 0.26
CA GLY A 158 -2.98 2.87 1.13
C GLY A 158 -2.69 3.30 2.56
N SER A 159 -1.65 2.76 3.17
CA SER A 159 -1.28 3.10 4.55
C SER A 159 -0.80 4.54 4.70
N ILE A 160 -0.10 5.05 3.69
CA ILE A 160 0.41 6.42 3.67
C ILE A 160 -0.65 7.40 3.15
N MET A 161 -1.37 7.01 2.09
CA MET A 161 -2.37 7.87 1.47
C MET A 161 -3.60 8.07 2.35
N ALA A 162 -4.07 7.06 3.09
CA ALA A 162 -5.24 7.19 3.93
C ALA A 162 -5.10 8.33 4.96
N PRO A 163 -4.02 8.44 5.75
CA PRO A 163 -3.84 9.57 6.64
C PRO A 163 -3.55 10.90 5.94
N LEU A 164 -2.96 10.91 4.74
CA LEU A 164 -2.68 12.13 3.99
C LEU A 164 -3.95 12.71 3.35
N ILE A 165 -4.74 11.87 2.70
CA ILE A 165 -6.02 12.25 2.08
C ILE A 165 -7.08 12.55 3.14
N GLY A 166 -7.10 11.79 4.24
CA GLY A 166 -8.00 12.05 5.36
C GLY A 166 -7.79 13.37 6.10
N GLN A 167 -6.72 14.11 5.81
CA GLN A 167 -6.52 15.48 6.31
C GLN A 167 -7.15 16.54 5.41
N LEU A 168 -7.64 16.17 4.23
CA LEU A 168 -8.36 17.10 3.37
C LEU A 168 -9.77 17.31 3.93
N LYS A 169 -10.15 18.57 4.09
CA LYS A 169 -11.48 18.93 4.60
C LYS A 169 -12.61 18.58 3.63
N SER A 170 -12.27 18.44 2.35
CA SER A 170 -13.17 18.02 1.28
C SER A 170 -13.47 16.51 1.28
N VAL A 171 -12.77 15.71 2.09
CA VAL A 171 -12.88 14.24 2.11
C VAL A 171 -13.42 13.76 3.45
N THR A 172 -14.55 13.07 3.42
CA THR A 172 -15.14 12.43 4.61
C THR A 172 -14.45 11.11 4.94
N ALA A 173 -14.52 10.68 6.20
CA ALA A 173 -13.91 9.42 6.65
C ALA A 173 -14.37 8.19 5.82
N HIS A 174 -15.62 8.19 5.35
CA HIS A 174 -16.17 7.13 4.52
C HIS A 174 -15.59 7.10 3.10
N GLN A 175 -15.15 8.26 2.59
CA GLN A 175 -14.57 8.42 1.26
C GLN A 175 -13.07 8.11 1.21
N ILE A 176 -12.35 8.10 2.33
CA ILE A 176 -10.89 7.90 2.37
C ILE A 176 -10.51 6.60 1.66
N ALA A 177 -11.11 5.48 2.03
CA ALA A 177 -10.78 4.17 1.46
C ALA A 177 -11.09 4.06 -0.06
N PRO A 178 -12.25 4.51 -0.57
CA PRO A 178 -12.49 4.61 -2.01
C PRO A 178 -11.47 5.46 -2.75
N TYR A 179 -11.14 6.67 -2.26
CA TYR A 179 -10.12 7.52 -2.89
C TYR A 179 -8.75 6.85 -2.91
N THR A 180 -8.30 6.32 -1.78
CA THR A 180 -6.96 5.70 -1.69
C THR A 180 -6.84 4.47 -2.56
N ASN A 181 -7.86 3.60 -2.62
CA ASN A 181 -7.84 2.44 -3.51
C ASN A 181 -7.86 2.84 -4.99
N ALA A 182 -8.64 3.85 -5.37
CA ALA A 182 -8.64 4.37 -6.73
C ALA A 182 -7.25 4.93 -7.12
N MET A 183 -6.66 5.72 -6.24
CA MET A 183 -5.32 6.29 -6.45
C MET A 183 -4.26 5.18 -6.53
N MET A 184 -4.32 4.14 -5.69
CA MET A 184 -3.40 3.01 -5.74
C MET A 184 -3.53 2.20 -7.04
N PHE A 185 -4.74 2.02 -7.54
CA PHE A 185 -4.96 1.34 -8.81
C PHE A 185 -4.45 2.16 -9.99
N ILE A 186 -4.88 3.43 -10.11
CA ILE A 186 -4.47 4.32 -11.19
C ILE A 186 -2.98 4.64 -11.09
N GLY A 187 -2.50 4.94 -9.87
CA GLY A 187 -1.09 5.20 -9.58
C GLY A 187 -0.21 4.00 -9.90
N GLY A 188 -0.66 2.79 -9.54
CA GLY A 188 0.03 1.54 -9.87
C GLY A 188 0.13 1.30 -11.37
N LEU A 189 -0.97 1.48 -12.11
CA LEU A 189 -0.97 1.37 -13.58
C LEU A 189 0.01 2.36 -14.23
N GLY A 190 -0.04 3.62 -13.83
CA GLY A 190 0.86 4.63 -14.37
C GLY A 190 2.33 4.41 -14.02
N SER A 191 2.60 3.73 -12.89
CA SER A 191 3.96 3.44 -12.44
C SER A 191 4.52 2.13 -13.00
N LEU A 192 3.68 1.25 -13.53
CA LEU A 192 4.12 -0.05 -14.09
C LEU A 192 5.22 0.11 -15.13
N TYR A 193 5.11 1.10 -16.01
CA TYR A 193 6.14 1.33 -17.03
C TYR A 193 7.54 1.47 -16.43
N GLY A 194 7.69 2.26 -15.35
CA GLY A 194 8.97 2.44 -14.67
C GLY A 194 9.52 1.14 -14.08
N TYR A 195 8.65 0.27 -13.56
CA TYR A 195 9.07 -1.02 -12.99
C TYR A 195 9.45 -2.04 -14.05
N LEU A 196 8.74 -2.06 -15.18
CA LEU A 196 8.89 -3.04 -16.24
C LEU A 196 10.02 -2.69 -17.23
N SER A 197 10.29 -1.39 -17.42
CA SER A 197 11.30 -0.92 -18.41
C SER A 197 12.74 -1.10 -17.97
N LYS A 198 13.01 -1.26 -16.67
CA LYS A 198 14.35 -1.46 -16.13
C LYS A 198 14.76 -2.92 -16.17
N ASN A 199 15.96 -3.19 -16.63
CA ASN A 199 16.54 -4.54 -16.61
C ASN A 199 17.02 -4.87 -15.19
N SER A 200 16.47 -5.95 -14.62
CA SER A 200 16.97 -6.51 -13.37
C SER A 200 18.10 -7.51 -13.67
N THR A 201 19.12 -7.47 -12.85
CA THR A 201 20.23 -8.47 -12.89
C THR A 201 19.81 -9.80 -12.27
N TYR A 202 18.73 -9.82 -11.50
CA TYR A 202 18.20 -11.00 -10.84
C TYR A 202 16.96 -11.52 -11.56
N HIS A 203 16.93 -12.83 -11.83
CA HIS A 203 15.82 -13.50 -12.52
C HIS A 203 15.26 -14.66 -11.69
N PHE A 204 13.95 -14.66 -11.46
CA PHE A 204 13.26 -15.73 -10.76
C PHE A 204 11.85 -15.94 -11.31
N GLY A 205 11.58 -17.10 -11.87
CA GLY A 205 10.28 -17.44 -12.42
C GLY A 205 9.85 -16.52 -13.57
N TRP A 206 8.55 -16.20 -13.64
CA TRP A 206 8.05 -15.23 -14.62
C TRP A 206 8.22 -13.82 -14.09
N GLN A 207 9.22 -13.15 -14.57
CA GLN A 207 9.62 -11.80 -14.17
C GLN A 207 9.77 -10.91 -15.41
N ILE A 208 9.33 -9.67 -15.31
CA ILE A 208 9.56 -8.60 -16.29
C ILE A 208 10.05 -7.38 -15.52
N GLY A 209 11.23 -6.88 -15.87
CA GLY A 209 11.88 -5.78 -15.15
C GLY A 209 12.07 -6.11 -13.67
N TYR A 210 11.57 -5.26 -12.81
CA TYR A 210 11.60 -5.42 -11.35
C TYR A 210 10.32 -6.04 -10.76
N VAL A 211 9.39 -6.50 -11.58
CA VAL A 211 8.15 -7.14 -11.12
C VAL A 211 8.19 -8.64 -11.32
N ASN A 212 8.00 -9.40 -10.24
CA ASN A 212 7.84 -10.85 -10.31
C ASN A 212 6.36 -11.23 -10.43
N PHE A 213 5.92 -11.52 -11.65
CA PHE A 213 4.53 -11.85 -11.94
C PHE A 213 4.09 -13.20 -11.36
N SER A 214 5.01 -14.16 -11.17
CA SER A 214 4.66 -15.42 -10.52
C SER A 214 4.14 -15.18 -9.09
N ILE A 215 4.79 -14.28 -8.34
CA ILE A 215 4.38 -13.92 -6.99
C ILE A 215 3.09 -13.08 -7.03
N VAL A 216 3.03 -12.07 -7.91
CA VAL A 216 1.87 -11.17 -8.04
C VAL A 216 0.59 -11.96 -8.30
N ILE A 217 0.60 -12.88 -9.27
CA ILE A 217 -0.58 -13.65 -9.65
C ILE A 217 -1.07 -14.51 -8.48
N ILE A 218 -0.18 -15.24 -7.80
CA ILE A 218 -0.57 -16.10 -6.69
C ILE A 218 -1.20 -15.29 -5.56
N VAL A 219 -0.57 -14.17 -5.18
CA VAL A 219 -1.05 -13.33 -4.08
C VAL A 219 -2.34 -12.62 -4.44
N VAL A 220 -2.46 -12.04 -5.65
CA VAL A 220 -3.66 -11.33 -6.09
C VAL A 220 -4.84 -12.28 -6.27
N LEU A 221 -4.64 -13.48 -6.83
CA LEU A 221 -5.71 -14.48 -6.97
C LEU A 221 -6.19 -14.96 -5.60
N SER A 222 -5.29 -15.23 -4.65
CA SER A 222 -5.69 -15.60 -3.29
C SER A 222 -6.41 -14.46 -2.57
N ALA A 223 -5.97 -13.22 -2.77
CA ALA A 223 -6.66 -12.03 -2.27
C ALA A 223 -8.06 -11.86 -2.90
N PHE A 224 -8.22 -12.18 -4.19
CA PHE A 224 -9.52 -12.13 -4.87
C PHE A 224 -10.52 -13.10 -4.25
N VAL A 225 -10.13 -14.36 -4.08
CA VAL A 225 -11.00 -15.40 -3.48
C VAL A 225 -11.41 -15.02 -2.05
N THR A 226 -10.49 -14.48 -1.26
CA THR A 226 -10.77 -14.10 0.13
C THR A 226 -11.46 -12.76 0.27
N GLY A 227 -11.41 -11.90 -0.75
CA GLY A 227 -12.03 -10.57 -0.75
C GLY A 227 -13.52 -10.58 -0.46
N PHE A 228 -14.23 -11.58 -0.98
CA PHE A 228 -15.66 -11.76 -0.72
C PHE A 228 -15.98 -12.03 0.76
N PHE A 229 -15.09 -12.72 1.48
CA PHE A 229 -15.26 -13.04 2.90
C PHE A 229 -14.77 -11.91 3.79
N SER A 230 -13.61 -11.35 3.50
CA SER A 230 -12.98 -10.31 4.32
C SER A 230 -13.80 -9.01 4.35
N MET A 231 -14.49 -8.67 3.27
CA MET A 231 -15.38 -7.50 3.23
C MET A 231 -16.65 -7.67 4.07
N LYS A 232 -17.10 -8.90 4.34
CA LYS A 232 -18.21 -9.15 5.29
C LYS A 232 -17.80 -8.93 6.75
N ILE A 233 -16.52 -9.01 7.06
CA ILE A 233 -15.97 -8.79 8.41
C ILE A 233 -15.79 -7.30 8.66
N ARG A 234 -15.58 -6.51 7.60
CA ARG A 234 -15.43 -5.06 7.68
C ARG A 234 -16.67 -4.43 8.33
N GLY A 235 -16.45 -3.57 9.31
CA GLY A 235 -17.52 -2.88 10.04
C GLY A 235 -18.09 -3.64 11.24
N LYS A 236 -17.71 -4.90 11.46
CA LYS A 236 -18.11 -5.65 12.67
C LYS A 236 -17.24 -5.35 13.88
N LEU A 237 -16.03 -4.83 13.66
CA LEU A 237 -15.11 -4.43 14.72
C LEU A 237 -15.32 -2.96 15.09
N SER A 238 -15.20 -2.64 16.38
CA SER A 238 -15.28 -1.25 16.83
C SER A 238 -14.13 -0.43 16.23
N PRO A 239 -14.36 0.84 15.82
CA PRO A 239 -13.31 1.70 15.24
C PRO A 239 -12.09 1.85 16.14
N HIS A 240 -12.30 1.92 17.46
CA HIS A 240 -11.23 2.00 18.44
C HIS A 240 -10.31 0.75 18.42
N LEU A 241 -10.92 -0.44 18.39
CA LEU A 241 -10.18 -1.71 18.33
C LEU A 241 -9.38 -1.82 17.01
N VAL A 242 -10.00 -1.45 15.89
CA VAL A 242 -9.34 -1.42 14.57
C VAL A 242 -8.11 -0.51 14.59
N LYS A 243 -8.22 0.72 15.11
CA LYS A 243 -7.10 1.66 15.22
C LYS A 243 -5.97 1.10 16.09
N LYS A 244 -6.32 0.57 17.28
CA LYS A 244 -5.32 0.02 18.21
C LYS A 244 -4.58 -1.18 17.63
N LEU A 245 -5.30 -2.12 17.05
CA LEU A 245 -4.70 -3.29 16.39
C LEU A 245 -3.82 -2.87 15.21
N LEU A 246 -4.28 -1.94 14.38
CA LEU A 246 -3.47 -1.42 13.27
C LEU A 246 -2.17 -0.82 13.77
N GLY A 247 -2.22 0.06 14.77
CA GLY A 247 -1.02 0.69 15.31
C GLY A 247 -0.02 -0.34 15.86
N ILE A 248 -0.50 -1.36 16.59
CA ILE A 248 0.37 -2.44 17.11
C ILE A 248 1.01 -3.21 15.95
N ILE A 249 0.24 -3.58 14.94
CA ILE A 249 0.76 -4.32 13.78
C ILE A 249 1.84 -3.51 13.04
N LEU A 250 1.62 -2.21 12.83
CA LEU A 250 2.61 -1.34 12.18
C LEU A 250 3.91 -1.27 13.00
N LEU A 251 3.84 -1.21 14.34
CA LEU A 251 5.02 -1.24 15.21
C LEU A 251 5.75 -2.58 15.15
N VAL A 252 5.01 -3.68 15.18
CA VAL A 252 5.60 -5.03 15.07
C VAL A 252 6.32 -5.20 13.74
N ILE A 253 5.72 -4.77 12.63
CA ILE A 253 6.33 -4.82 11.30
C ILE A 253 7.58 -3.95 11.24
N SER A 254 7.52 -2.73 11.80
CA SER A 254 8.66 -1.80 11.87
C SER A 254 9.83 -2.40 12.65
N ALA A 255 9.58 -2.95 13.84
CA ALA A 255 10.58 -3.62 14.66
C ALA A 255 11.16 -4.87 13.95
N TYR A 256 10.29 -5.66 13.32
CA TYR A 256 10.71 -6.85 12.58
C TYR A 256 11.67 -6.51 11.43
N MET A 257 11.39 -5.47 10.64
CA MET A 257 12.26 -5.03 9.55
C MET A 257 13.63 -4.55 10.03
N LEU A 258 13.68 -3.85 11.19
CA LEU A 258 14.95 -3.46 11.82
C LEU A 258 15.77 -4.69 12.25
N LEU A 259 15.13 -5.63 12.94
CA LEU A 259 15.79 -6.84 13.43
C LEU A 259 16.35 -7.70 12.28
N ILE A 260 15.55 -7.95 11.24
CA ILE A 260 15.99 -8.81 10.14
C ILE A 260 17.11 -8.16 9.31
N HIS A 261 17.13 -6.82 9.23
CA HIS A 261 18.22 -6.10 8.55
C HIS A 261 19.50 -6.08 9.41
N ALA A 262 19.38 -6.03 10.74
CA ALA A 262 20.53 -6.08 11.64
C ALA A 262 21.21 -7.47 11.69
N ILE A 263 20.49 -8.54 11.34
CA ILE A 263 20.98 -9.93 11.32
C ILE A 263 21.62 -10.29 9.96
N LYS A 264 21.28 -9.57 8.88
CA LYS A 264 21.87 -9.75 7.54
C LYS A 264 23.18 -8.99 7.39
#